data_654bca622b3650370e20beb6a8a5ad3b
#
_entry.id   654bca622b3650370e20beb6a8a5ad3b
#
_cell.length_a   1.000
_cell.length_b   1.000
_cell.length_c   1.000
_cell.angle_alpha   90.00
_cell.angle_beta   90.00
_cell.angle_gamma   90.00
#
_symmetry.space_group_name_H-M   'P 1'
#
loop_
_entity.id
_entity.type
_entity.pdbx_description
1 polymer ?
#
loop_
_entity_poly.entity_id
_entity_poly.type
_entity_poly.pdbx_seq_one_letter_code
_entity_poly.pdbx_strand_id
1 'polypeptide(L)'
;MNIKIDARGLACPKPVINTKRELDNLEEGVVVTIVDNETAKENILKLAKSLSCEANIVDEKENFISIEIRKGKNILDKQNVVDNKESELDNTCIFISSDKMGLGNDELGKVLIKGFIYTLTESKPYPKYVLLVNGGVKLSAENEETIENLKILEKMGVEVLSCGTCLDYYNLKDKLQVGTVTNMYTIVETLKNASNTISI
;
A
#
# COMPACT_ATOMS: atom_id res chain seq x y z
N MET A 1 9.75 -10.36 23.35
CA MET A 1 10.78 -10.34 22.30
C MET A 1 11.08 -8.90 21.98
N ASN A 2 12.33 -8.50 21.76
CA ASN A 2 12.69 -7.11 21.40
C ASN A 2 13.23 -7.09 19.97
N ILE A 3 12.55 -6.40 19.08
CA ILE A 3 12.93 -6.25 17.67
C ILE A 3 13.38 -4.82 17.45
N LYS A 4 14.49 -4.63 16.72
CA LYS A 4 15.03 -3.31 16.39
C LYS A 4 15.05 -3.13 14.87
N ILE A 5 14.49 -2.01 14.41
CA ILE A 5 14.37 -1.65 12.99
C ILE A 5 15.13 -0.34 12.79
N ASP A 6 16.12 -0.33 11.90
CA ASP A 6 16.73 0.92 11.43
C ASP A 6 16.06 1.31 10.11
N ALA A 7 15.21 2.32 10.18
CA ALA A 7 14.43 2.84 9.05
C ALA A 7 14.90 4.22 8.59
N ARG A 8 16.11 4.64 9.00
CA ARG A 8 16.72 5.89 8.54
C ARG A 8 17.02 5.85 7.04
N GLY A 9 16.86 6.95 6.36
CA GLY A 9 17.03 7.06 4.90
C GLY A 9 15.92 6.41 4.07
N LEU A 10 14.92 5.78 4.71
CA LEU A 10 13.80 5.20 4.00
C LEU A 10 12.72 6.23 3.73
N ALA A 11 12.28 6.31 2.46
CA ALA A 11 11.15 7.15 2.08
C ALA A 11 9.82 6.58 2.61
N CYS A 12 8.86 7.47 2.91
CA CYS A 12 7.48 7.08 3.20
C CYS A 12 6.91 6.26 2.02
N PRO A 13 6.17 5.16 2.26
CA PRO A 13 5.66 4.67 3.55
C PRO A 13 6.53 3.58 4.21
N LYS A 14 7.73 3.28 3.70
CA LYS A 14 8.57 2.13 4.13
C LYS A 14 8.82 2.04 5.64
N PRO A 15 9.15 3.13 6.38
CA PRO A 15 9.33 3.05 7.83
C PRO A 15 8.09 2.50 8.55
N VAL A 16 6.90 2.98 8.16
CA VAL A 16 5.62 2.57 8.76
C VAL A 16 5.33 1.09 8.46
N ILE A 17 5.50 0.67 7.21
CA ILE A 17 5.24 -0.69 6.76
C ILE A 17 6.17 -1.68 7.45
N ASN A 18 7.48 -1.38 7.53
CA ASN A 18 8.43 -2.24 8.23
C ASN A 18 8.08 -2.41 9.70
N THR A 19 7.71 -1.30 10.36
CA THR A 19 7.29 -1.34 11.77
C THR A 19 6.00 -2.14 11.95
N LYS A 20 5.01 -1.94 11.07
CA LYS A 20 3.74 -2.67 11.09
C LYS A 20 3.96 -4.18 10.93
N ARG A 21 4.77 -4.57 9.94
CA ARG A 21 5.07 -5.99 9.67
C ARG A 21 5.66 -6.69 10.90
N GLU A 22 6.58 -6.06 11.60
CA GLU A 22 7.16 -6.64 12.82
C GLU A 22 6.14 -6.66 13.97
N LEU A 23 5.30 -5.65 14.10
CA LEU A 23 4.22 -5.65 15.10
C LEU A 23 3.18 -6.73 14.81
N ASP A 24 2.83 -6.97 13.54
CA ASP A 24 1.87 -8.01 13.15
C ASP A 24 2.40 -9.42 13.48
N ASN A 25 3.71 -9.65 13.32
CA ASN A 25 4.35 -10.92 13.62
C ASN A 25 4.52 -11.21 15.13
N LEU A 26 4.27 -10.22 15.99
CA LEU A 26 4.38 -10.38 17.45
C LEU A 26 2.98 -10.60 18.08
N GLU A 27 2.84 -11.58 18.93
CA GLU A 27 1.68 -11.67 19.84
C GLU A 27 1.82 -10.64 20.99
N GLU A 28 3.00 -10.56 21.58
CA GLU A 28 3.39 -9.57 22.59
C GLU A 28 4.89 -9.26 22.52
N GLY A 29 5.27 -8.03 22.82
CA GLY A 29 6.68 -7.66 22.84
C GLY A 29 6.91 -6.17 22.55
N VAL A 30 8.16 -5.86 22.21
CA VAL A 30 8.63 -4.49 21.97
C VAL A 30 9.27 -4.41 20.61
N VAL A 31 8.85 -3.44 19.81
CA VAL A 31 9.52 -3.05 18.56
C VAL A 31 10.12 -1.67 18.75
N VAL A 32 11.41 -1.54 18.47
CA VAL A 32 12.12 -0.25 18.49
C VAL A 32 12.42 0.15 17.06
N THR A 33 11.80 1.21 16.60
CA THR A 33 12.03 1.76 15.25
C THR A 33 12.86 3.05 15.34
N ILE A 34 13.91 3.11 14.53
CA ILE A 34 14.77 4.29 14.40
C ILE A 34 14.46 4.97 13.08
N VAL A 35 14.20 6.27 13.14
CA VAL A 35 13.99 7.14 11.97
C VAL A 35 14.87 8.39 12.06
N ASP A 36 14.98 9.15 10.99
CA ASP A 36 15.88 10.31 10.85
C ASP A 36 15.16 11.65 10.64
N ASN A 37 13.82 11.64 10.64
CA ASN A 37 13.05 12.85 10.41
C ASN A 37 11.71 12.86 11.16
N GLU A 38 11.21 14.08 11.37
CA GLU A 38 9.97 14.34 12.14
C GLU A 38 8.74 13.66 11.52
N THR A 39 8.60 13.73 10.19
CA THR A 39 7.45 13.14 9.49
C THR A 39 7.38 11.63 9.70
N ALA A 40 8.52 10.94 9.63
CA ALA A 40 8.56 9.50 9.88
C ALA A 40 8.23 9.19 11.35
N LYS A 41 8.74 9.98 12.31
CA LYS A 41 8.39 9.86 13.74
C LYS A 41 6.88 9.95 13.95
N GLU A 42 6.25 11.01 13.45
CA GLU A 42 4.81 11.19 13.59
C GLU A 42 4.01 10.04 12.99
N ASN A 43 4.40 9.55 11.81
CA ASN A 43 3.72 8.45 11.15
C ASN A 43 3.84 7.13 11.94
N ILE A 44 4.98 6.86 12.56
CA ILE A 44 5.16 5.69 13.45
C ILE A 44 4.29 5.83 14.71
N LEU A 45 4.22 7.02 15.33
CA LEU A 45 3.35 7.24 16.49
C LEU A 45 1.86 7.10 16.13
N LYS A 46 1.44 7.57 14.95
CA LYS A 46 0.07 7.37 14.44
C LYS A 46 -0.23 5.89 14.20
N LEU A 47 0.72 5.14 13.64
CA LEU A 47 0.59 3.68 13.48
C LEU A 47 0.38 3.00 14.84
N ALA A 48 1.23 3.26 15.83
CA ALA A 48 1.12 2.66 17.15
C ALA A 48 -0.26 2.94 17.79
N LYS A 49 -0.74 4.18 17.67
CA LYS A 49 -2.07 4.57 18.15
C LYS A 49 -3.18 3.82 17.44
N SER A 50 -3.11 3.63 16.12
CA SER A 50 -4.13 2.90 15.34
C SER A 50 -4.20 1.42 15.70
N LEU A 51 -3.07 0.84 16.12
CA LEU A 51 -2.95 -0.54 16.58
C LEU A 51 -3.19 -0.69 18.10
N SER A 52 -3.62 0.37 18.80
CA SER A 52 -3.81 0.39 20.25
C SER A 52 -2.54 -0.05 21.04
N CYS A 53 -1.36 0.25 20.48
CA CYS A 53 -0.08 -0.01 21.12
C CYS A 53 0.41 1.24 21.86
N GLU A 54 1.13 1.03 22.99
CA GLU A 54 1.84 2.10 23.67
C GLU A 54 3.11 2.45 22.90
N ALA A 55 3.38 3.75 22.68
CA ALA A 55 4.60 4.21 22.00
C ALA A 55 5.26 5.35 22.77
N ASN A 56 6.59 5.26 22.95
CA ASN A 56 7.39 6.24 23.64
C ASN A 56 8.65 6.58 22.81
N ILE A 57 9.04 7.85 22.81
CA ILE A 57 10.33 8.27 22.25
C ILE A 57 11.39 7.98 23.30
N VAL A 58 12.36 7.12 22.95
CA VAL A 58 13.43 6.67 23.88
C VAL A 58 14.68 7.52 23.75
N ASP A 59 15.02 7.95 22.54
CA ASP A 59 16.15 8.82 22.25
C ASP A 59 15.80 9.71 21.05
N GLU A 60 16.14 10.99 21.14
CA GLU A 60 15.89 11.97 20.09
C GLU A 60 17.08 12.89 19.94
N LYS A 61 17.76 12.80 18.80
CA LYS A 61 18.90 13.61 18.39
C LYS A 61 18.74 14.00 16.93
N GLU A 62 19.53 14.91 16.47
CA GLU A 62 19.57 15.28 15.06
C GLU A 62 19.79 14.04 14.18
N ASN A 63 18.87 13.80 13.22
CA ASN A 63 18.88 12.64 12.32
C ASN A 63 18.85 11.25 13.00
N PHE A 64 18.39 11.20 14.26
CA PHE A 64 18.26 9.95 15.00
C PHE A 64 17.12 10.04 16.03
N ILE A 65 16.02 9.40 15.75
CA ILE A 65 14.86 9.35 16.64
C ILE A 65 14.51 7.87 16.86
N SER A 66 14.60 7.41 18.10
CA SER A 66 14.30 6.04 18.49
C SER A 66 12.95 5.97 19.17
N ILE A 67 12.03 5.18 18.61
CA ILE A 67 10.65 5.04 19.08
C ILE A 67 10.45 3.60 19.53
N GLU A 68 10.14 3.41 20.80
CA GLU A 68 9.76 2.12 21.37
C GLU A 68 8.25 1.95 21.32
N ILE A 69 7.79 0.84 20.74
CA ILE A 69 6.37 0.48 20.64
C ILE A 69 6.17 -0.83 21.35
N ARG A 70 5.23 -0.85 22.32
CA ARG A 70 4.88 -2.02 23.14
C ARG A 70 3.53 -2.57 22.69
N LYS A 71 3.54 -3.81 22.21
CA LYS A 71 2.35 -4.58 21.95
C LYS A 71 2.07 -5.49 23.14
N GLY A 72 0.99 -5.19 23.87
CA GLY A 72 0.48 -6.05 24.96
C GLY A 72 -0.40 -7.17 24.39
N LYS A 73 -0.71 -8.18 25.23
CA LYS A 73 -1.75 -9.16 24.89
C LYS A 73 -3.09 -8.44 24.76
N ASN A 74 -3.63 -8.38 23.54
CA ASN A 74 -4.97 -7.87 23.33
C ASN A 74 -5.98 -8.78 24.02
N ILE A 75 -6.55 -8.32 25.15
CA ILE A 75 -7.66 -8.99 25.83
C ILE A 75 -8.98 -8.80 25.03
N LEU A 76 -8.97 -7.98 23.97
CA LEU A 76 -10.15 -7.59 23.20
C LEU A 76 -10.38 -8.37 21.90
N ASP A 77 -9.48 -9.27 21.48
CA ASP A 77 -9.66 -10.10 20.28
C ASP A 77 -10.48 -11.39 20.51
N LYS A 78 -11.34 -11.43 21.56
CA LYS A 78 -12.25 -12.58 21.82
C LYS A 78 -13.70 -12.35 21.40
N GLN A 79 -13.98 -11.44 20.51
CA GLN A 79 -15.32 -11.35 19.90
C GLN A 79 -15.17 -11.08 18.41
N ASN A 80 -14.99 -12.12 17.65
CA ASN A 80 -15.37 -12.43 16.28
C ASN A 80 -14.34 -13.35 15.61
N VAL A 81 -14.01 -14.47 16.24
CA VAL A 81 -13.52 -15.61 15.48
C VAL A 81 -14.76 -16.36 14.97
N VAL A 82 -15.33 -15.86 13.91
CA VAL A 82 -16.06 -16.70 12.97
C VAL A 82 -14.97 -17.32 12.08
N ASP A 83 -14.87 -18.64 12.12
CA ASP A 83 -14.08 -19.44 11.19
C ASP A 83 -14.56 -19.20 9.74
N ASN A 84 -14.20 -18.06 9.18
CA ASN A 84 -14.14 -17.85 7.75
C ASN A 84 -12.65 -17.80 7.40
N LYS A 85 -12.18 -18.70 6.54
CA LYS A 85 -11.00 -18.45 5.73
C LYS A 85 -11.22 -17.08 5.10
N GLU A 86 -10.66 -16.03 5.71
CA GLU A 86 -10.66 -14.70 5.11
C GLU A 86 -10.02 -14.87 3.73
N SER A 87 -10.80 -14.64 2.69
CA SER A 87 -10.25 -14.54 1.35
C SER A 87 -9.21 -13.42 1.41
N GLU A 88 -7.98 -13.66 0.99
CA GLU A 88 -6.94 -12.64 0.97
C GLU A 88 -7.31 -11.43 0.09
N LEU A 89 -8.40 -11.58 -0.68
CA LEU A 89 -9.00 -10.56 -1.55
C LEU A 89 -10.37 -10.14 -1.03
N ASP A 90 -10.63 -8.84 -1.03
CA ASP A 90 -11.99 -8.30 -0.94
C ASP A 90 -12.50 -7.87 -2.32
N ASN A 91 -13.79 -7.62 -2.46
CA ASN A 91 -14.38 -7.20 -3.74
C ASN A 91 -14.26 -5.67 -3.95
N THR A 92 -13.11 -5.10 -3.55
CA THR A 92 -12.76 -3.70 -3.81
C THR A 92 -12.11 -3.55 -5.19
N CYS A 93 -12.46 -2.48 -5.88
CA CYS A 93 -11.82 -2.06 -7.13
C CYS A 93 -11.02 -0.77 -6.90
N ILE A 94 -9.76 -0.77 -7.28
CA ILE A 94 -8.92 0.44 -7.32
C ILE A 94 -8.95 0.95 -8.77
N PHE A 95 -9.53 2.13 -8.98
CA PHE A 95 -9.63 2.77 -10.28
C PHE A 95 -8.62 3.92 -10.37
N ILE A 96 -7.61 3.80 -11.24
CA ILE A 96 -6.52 4.75 -11.38
C ILE A 96 -6.56 5.36 -12.79
N SER A 97 -6.84 6.68 -12.84
CA SER A 97 -6.98 7.41 -14.11
C SER A 97 -5.76 8.24 -14.50
N SER A 98 -4.74 8.29 -13.64
CA SER A 98 -3.55 9.11 -13.84
C SER A 98 -2.27 8.39 -13.41
N ASP A 99 -1.12 8.77 -13.95
CA ASP A 99 0.21 8.34 -13.50
C ASP A 99 0.71 9.12 -12.27
N LYS A 100 -0.16 9.95 -11.68
CA LYS A 100 0.10 10.76 -10.47
C LYS A 100 -1.14 10.83 -9.60
N MET A 101 -0.96 10.99 -8.29
CA MET A 101 -2.04 11.12 -7.32
C MET A 101 -2.27 12.59 -6.96
N GLY A 102 -3.53 13.05 -7.09
CA GLY A 102 -3.94 14.42 -6.78
C GLY A 102 -3.69 15.43 -7.90
N LEU A 103 -4.25 16.64 -7.74
CA LEU A 103 -4.24 17.71 -8.74
C LEU A 103 -3.25 18.85 -8.40
N GLY A 104 -2.39 18.66 -7.41
CA GLY A 104 -1.40 19.63 -6.99
C GLY A 104 -0.11 19.57 -7.81
N ASN A 105 1.01 19.42 -7.13
CA ASN A 105 2.31 19.31 -7.78
C ASN A 105 2.51 17.93 -8.42
N ASP A 106 2.91 17.89 -9.68
CA ASP A 106 3.03 16.68 -10.49
C ASP A 106 4.15 15.75 -10.00
N GLU A 107 5.28 16.30 -9.56
CA GLU A 107 6.40 15.49 -9.04
C GLU A 107 6.00 14.81 -7.72
N LEU A 108 5.36 15.56 -6.83
CA LEU A 108 4.79 14.98 -5.60
C LEU A 108 3.73 13.94 -5.92
N GLY A 109 2.85 14.20 -6.89
CA GLY A 109 1.81 13.26 -7.32
C GLY A 109 2.39 11.93 -7.82
N LYS A 110 3.51 11.95 -8.55
CA LYS A 110 4.24 10.75 -8.99
C LYS A 110 4.87 9.98 -7.82
N VAL A 111 5.36 10.66 -6.81
CA VAL A 111 5.86 9.99 -5.58
C VAL A 111 4.70 9.34 -4.81
N LEU A 112 3.58 10.05 -4.69
CA LEU A 112 2.42 9.57 -3.96
C LEU A 112 1.79 8.33 -4.61
N ILE A 113 1.62 8.29 -5.94
CA ILE A 113 1.03 7.13 -6.61
C ILE A 113 1.89 5.87 -6.45
N LYS A 114 3.22 5.99 -6.48
CA LYS A 114 4.13 4.89 -6.20
C LYS A 114 3.97 4.36 -4.79
N GLY A 115 3.97 5.27 -3.80
CA GLY A 115 3.75 4.93 -2.40
C GLY A 115 2.38 4.28 -2.16
N PHE A 116 1.33 4.73 -2.85
CA PHE A 116 0.00 4.14 -2.79
C PHE A 116 -0.01 2.70 -3.30
N ILE A 117 0.52 2.44 -4.52
CA ILE A 117 0.56 1.10 -5.09
C ILE A 117 1.43 0.16 -4.23
N TYR A 118 2.57 0.65 -3.73
CA TYR A 118 3.38 -0.12 -2.79
C TYR A 118 2.60 -0.45 -1.51
N THR A 119 1.85 0.50 -0.95
CA THR A 119 1.07 0.27 0.27
C THR A 119 -0.03 -0.77 0.05
N LEU A 120 -0.62 -0.85 -1.15
CA LEU A 120 -1.59 -1.91 -1.48
C LEU A 120 -0.99 -3.31 -1.35
N THR A 121 0.30 -3.52 -1.66
CA THR A 121 0.96 -4.82 -1.51
C THR A 121 1.15 -5.27 -0.06
N GLU A 122 1.05 -4.33 0.88
CA GLU A 122 1.28 -4.55 2.32
C GLU A 122 0.00 -4.41 3.16
N SER A 123 -1.14 -4.09 2.52
CA SER A 123 -2.41 -3.86 3.21
C SER A 123 -3.44 -4.91 2.82
N LYS A 124 -3.72 -5.86 3.72
CA LYS A 124 -4.75 -6.88 3.57
C LYS A 124 -6.09 -6.40 4.15
N PRO A 125 -7.23 -6.90 3.63
CA PRO A 125 -7.35 -7.73 2.42
C PRO A 125 -6.96 -6.96 1.15
N TYR A 126 -6.44 -7.67 0.16
CA TYR A 126 -6.06 -7.05 -1.12
C TYR A 126 -7.30 -6.71 -1.96
N PRO A 127 -7.27 -5.64 -2.78
CA PRO A 127 -8.36 -5.37 -3.71
C PRO A 127 -8.47 -6.50 -4.75
N LYS A 128 -9.67 -6.79 -5.22
CA LYS A 128 -9.86 -7.78 -6.28
C LYS A 128 -9.39 -7.26 -7.64
N TYR A 129 -9.57 -5.95 -7.89
CA TYR A 129 -9.27 -5.34 -9.18
C TYR A 129 -8.42 -4.08 -9.04
N VAL A 130 -7.46 -3.90 -9.95
CA VAL A 130 -6.80 -2.62 -10.24
C VAL A 130 -7.06 -2.27 -11.69
N LEU A 131 -7.87 -1.23 -11.93
CA LEU A 131 -8.23 -0.74 -13.26
C LEU A 131 -7.40 0.49 -13.61
N LEU A 132 -6.65 0.41 -14.71
CA LEU A 132 -5.78 1.48 -15.19
C LEU A 132 -6.38 2.08 -16.47
N VAL A 133 -6.71 3.37 -16.42
CA VAL A 133 -7.26 4.10 -17.58
C VAL A 133 -6.50 5.41 -17.79
N ASN A 134 -6.65 6.00 -18.98
CA ASN A 134 -5.97 7.25 -19.34
C ASN A 134 -4.47 7.19 -18.98
N GLY A 135 -3.93 8.22 -18.30
CA GLY A 135 -2.52 8.25 -17.86
C GLY A 135 -2.12 7.10 -16.92
N GLY A 136 -3.09 6.50 -16.21
CA GLY A 136 -2.86 5.37 -15.32
C GLY A 136 -2.24 4.14 -16.00
N VAL A 137 -2.45 3.92 -17.31
CA VAL A 137 -1.86 2.80 -18.04
C VAL A 137 -0.32 2.86 -18.10
N LYS A 138 0.28 4.03 -17.89
CA LYS A 138 1.74 4.19 -17.82
C LYS A 138 2.35 3.48 -16.61
N LEU A 139 1.57 3.30 -15.54
CA LEU A 139 2.00 2.62 -14.32
C LEU A 139 2.25 1.12 -14.54
N SER A 140 1.64 0.52 -15.57
CA SER A 140 1.82 -0.88 -15.95
C SER A 140 2.81 -1.09 -17.10
N ALA A 141 3.33 -0.01 -17.73
CA ALA A 141 4.13 -0.08 -18.95
C ALA A 141 5.46 0.68 -18.89
N GLU A 142 5.58 1.77 -18.12
CA GLU A 142 6.73 2.67 -18.16
C GLU A 142 7.44 2.86 -16.81
N ASN A 143 6.77 2.60 -15.69
CA ASN A 143 7.31 2.83 -14.36
C ASN A 143 7.71 1.51 -13.70
N GLU A 144 9.01 1.20 -13.67
CA GLU A 144 9.54 -0.04 -13.12
C GLU A 144 9.06 -0.34 -11.69
N GLU A 145 9.08 0.67 -10.80
CA GLU A 145 8.68 0.50 -9.39
C GLU A 145 7.20 0.13 -9.25
N THR A 146 6.31 0.75 -10.02
CA THR A 146 4.89 0.42 -10.00
C THR A 146 4.60 -0.92 -10.67
N ILE A 147 5.33 -1.24 -11.75
CA ILE A 147 5.23 -2.53 -12.44
C ILE A 147 5.60 -3.68 -11.50
N GLU A 148 6.69 -3.56 -10.74
CA GLU A 148 7.08 -4.57 -9.76
C GLU A 148 6.01 -4.77 -8.68
N ASN A 149 5.49 -3.69 -8.13
CA ASN A 149 4.44 -3.75 -7.10
C ASN A 149 3.12 -4.31 -7.66
N LEU A 150 2.73 -3.95 -8.87
CA LEU A 150 1.56 -4.52 -9.54
C LEU A 150 1.73 -6.03 -9.82
N LYS A 151 2.94 -6.47 -10.19
CA LYS A 151 3.25 -7.92 -10.32
C LYS A 151 3.14 -8.66 -8.99
N ILE A 152 3.49 -8.01 -7.87
CA ILE A 152 3.29 -8.60 -6.54
C ILE A 152 1.79 -8.78 -6.29
N LEU A 153 0.97 -7.75 -6.56
CA LEU A 153 -0.49 -7.83 -6.41
C LEU A 153 -1.09 -8.94 -7.30
N GLU A 154 -0.66 -9.09 -8.56
CA GLU A 154 -1.10 -10.18 -9.43
C GLU A 154 -0.79 -11.56 -8.83
N LYS A 155 0.39 -11.76 -8.24
CA LYS A 155 0.75 -13.02 -7.56
C LYS A 155 -0.15 -13.32 -6.36
N MET A 156 -0.73 -12.28 -5.75
CA MET A 156 -1.71 -12.42 -4.66
C MET A 156 -3.15 -12.60 -5.17
N GLY A 157 -3.35 -12.69 -6.49
CA GLY A 157 -4.65 -12.93 -7.12
C GLY A 157 -5.40 -11.66 -7.54
N VAL A 158 -4.80 -10.49 -7.42
CA VAL A 158 -5.40 -9.23 -7.87
C VAL A 158 -5.42 -9.17 -9.40
N GLU A 159 -6.55 -8.86 -10.00
CA GLU A 159 -6.66 -8.66 -11.44
C GLU A 159 -6.25 -7.22 -11.82
N VAL A 160 -5.13 -7.08 -12.52
CA VAL A 160 -4.66 -5.79 -13.05
C VAL A 160 -5.12 -5.66 -14.51
N LEU A 161 -5.94 -4.64 -14.79
CA LEU A 161 -6.59 -4.45 -16.08
C LEU A 161 -6.27 -3.07 -16.64
N SER A 162 -5.65 -3.03 -17.83
CA SER A 162 -5.26 -1.79 -18.53
C SER A 162 -6.15 -1.53 -19.74
N CYS A 163 -6.71 -0.32 -19.85
CA CYS A 163 -7.58 0.09 -20.94
C CYS A 163 -6.85 0.05 -22.29
N GLY A 164 -7.33 -0.78 -23.23
CA GLY A 164 -6.72 -0.95 -24.54
C GLY A 164 -6.66 0.34 -25.37
N THR A 165 -7.77 1.10 -25.40
CA THR A 165 -7.79 2.41 -26.09
C THR A 165 -6.76 3.38 -25.54
N CYS A 166 -6.52 3.36 -24.21
CA CYS A 166 -5.52 4.23 -23.58
C CYS A 166 -4.09 3.77 -23.92
N LEU A 167 -3.84 2.46 -23.88
CA LEU A 167 -2.56 1.89 -24.29
C LEU A 167 -2.24 2.21 -25.76
N ASP A 168 -3.23 2.11 -26.66
CA ASP A 168 -3.07 2.47 -28.08
C ASP A 168 -2.77 3.96 -28.23
N TYR A 169 -3.49 4.84 -27.54
CA TYR A 169 -3.29 6.29 -27.59
C TYR A 169 -1.87 6.72 -27.18
N TYR A 170 -1.33 6.09 -26.13
CA TYR A 170 0.01 6.39 -25.63
C TYR A 170 1.12 5.55 -26.31
N ASN A 171 0.81 4.69 -27.28
CA ASN A 171 1.74 3.75 -27.93
C ASN A 171 2.44 2.83 -26.91
N LEU A 172 1.68 2.30 -25.95
CA LEU A 172 2.16 1.46 -24.84
C LEU A 172 1.70 0.00 -24.91
N LYS A 173 0.92 -0.39 -25.91
CA LYS A 173 0.36 -1.73 -26.00
C LYS A 173 1.43 -2.81 -26.01
N ASP A 174 2.48 -2.62 -26.80
CA ASP A 174 3.62 -3.55 -26.89
C ASP A 174 4.60 -3.42 -25.72
N LYS A 175 4.39 -2.42 -24.85
CA LYS A 175 5.20 -2.15 -23.66
C LYS A 175 4.51 -2.57 -22.36
N LEU A 176 3.32 -3.14 -22.43
CA LEU A 176 2.61 -3.62 -21.24
C LEU A 176 3.42 -4.73 -20.57
N GLN A 177 3.79 -4.54 -19.30
CA GLN A 177 4.65 -5.47 -18.55
C GLN A 177 3.92 -6.19 -17.43
N VAL A 178 2.74 -5.73 -17.05
CA VAL A 178 1.92 -6.31 -15.98
C VAL A 178 0.45 -6.09 -16.29
N GLY A 179 -0.38 -7.05 -15.91
CA GLY A 179 -1.81 -7.01 -16.16
C GLY A 179 -2.19 -7.43 -17.57
N THR A 180 -3.47 -7.32 -17.87
CA THR A 180 -4.05 -7.66 -19.16
C THR A 180 -4.78 -6.47 -19.78
N VAL A 181 -4.85 -6.48 -21.11
CA VAL A 181 -5.59 -5.45 -21.86
C VAL A 181 -7.08 -5.67 -21.69
N THR A 182 -7.81 -4.63 -21.36
CA THR A 182 -9.28 -4.66 -21.20
C THR A 182 -9.96 -3.57 -22.05
N ASN A 183 -11.28 -3.59 -22.08
CA ASN A 183 -12.11 -2.63 -22.79
C ASN A 183 -13.07 -1.90 -21.85
N MET A 184 -13.70 -0.82 -22.34
CA MET A 184 -14.58 0.03 -21.54
C MET A 184 -15.81 -0.73 -21.00
N TYR A 185 -16.35 -1.69 -21.73
CA TYR A 185 -17.48 -2.50 -21.26
C TYR A 185 -17.09 -3.29 -19.99
N THR A 186 -15.98 -4.01 -20.05
CA THR A 186 -15.45 -4.77 -18.90
C THR A 186 -15.14 -3.84 -17.71
N ILE A 187 -14.53 -2.67 -17.97
CA ILE A 187 -14.27 -1.67 -16.93
C ILE A 187 -15.55 -1.26 -16.22
N VAL A 188 -16.60 -0.92 -16.98
CA VAL A 188 -17.91 -0.52 -16.42
C VAL A 188 -18.54 -1.66 -15.62
N GLU A 189 -18.55 -2.87 -16.15
CA GLU A 189 -19.09 -4.03 -15.43
C GLU A 189 -18.32 -4.33 -14.15
N THR A 190 -16.98 -4.25 -14.17
CA THR A 190 -16.16 -4.43 -12.96
C THR A 190 -16.48 -3.38 -11.89
N LEU A 191 -16.57 -2.10 -12.28
CA LEU A 191 -16.92 -1.01 -11.36
C LEU A 191 -18.32 -1.18 -10.75
N LYS A 192 -19.32 -1.61 -11.55
CA LYS A 192 -20.69 -1.82 -11.08
C LYS A 192 -20.84 -3.00 -10.12
N ASN A 193 -20.01 -4.04 -10.31
CA ASN A 193 -20.07 -5.27 -9.53
C ASN A 193 -19.12 -5.27 -8.32
N ALA A 194 -18.23 -4.29 -8.20
CA ALA A 194 -17.39 -4.12 -7.02
C ALA A 194 -18.23 -3.68 -5.81
N SER A 195 -17.92 -4.24 -4.63
CA SER A 195 -18.57 -3.82 -3.37
C SER A 195 -18.15 -2.41 -2.94
N ASN A 196 -16.93 -2.02 -3.33
CA ASN A 196 -16.35 -0.71 -3.07
C ASN A 196 -15.43 -0.31 -4.22
N THR A 197 -15.37 0.98 -4.53
CA THR A 197 -14.45 1.53 -5.54
C THR A 197 -13.69 2.70 -4.97
N ILE A 198 -12.36 2.62 -5.02
CA ILE A 198 -11.45 3.71 -4.67
C ILE A 198 -10.92 4.29 -5.98
N SER A 199 -11.24 5.56 -6.25
CA SER A 199 -10.83 6.27 -7.48
C SER A 199 -9.70 7.26 -7.20
N ILE A 200 -8.66 7.22 -8.05
CA ILE A 200 -7.47 8.07 -7.99
C ILE A 200 -7.18 8.70 -9.35
#